data_3009fb0c59c24ef0e227279556721cee
#
_entry.id   3009fb0c59c24ef0e227279556721cee
#
_cell.length_a   1.000
_cell.length_b   1.000
_cell.length_c   1.000
_cell.angle_alpha   90.00
_cell.angle_beta   90.00
_cell.angle_gamma   90.00
#
_symmetry.space_group_name_H-M   'P 1'
#
loop_
_entity.id
_entity.type
_entity.pdbx_description
1 polymer ?
#
loop_
_entity_poly.entity_id
_entity_poly.type
_entity_poly.pdbx_seq_one_letter_code
_entity_poly.pdbx_strand_id
1 'polypeptide(L)'
;MGKVKSAEEQALPEITIGMAGHVDHGKTTLTYALTGKWTMLHSEEIKRGITIKLGYADFEVRQCQQGELRVEKICPVHGGETKLIRKISILDAPGHETLMAVMLSGAAIVDGAILVISATEPVPQPQTAEHLFALKVLGVQNIIVAQNKVDLVTKEKALENYAQIKEFVKSVLGREVPIIPISAQKRLNLEFLLQAIQELIPTVKRTAGEAPILQVARSFDINKPGTPIEKLIGGVLGGAISQGVFKVGDEIEIKPGWKIEKAGKVLWTPLKTKIVSISSGNAFVNEKGPGGSVAIVTELDPSITKSDSLIGNVVGLVNKLPPVTQMLILEPHLFEYVIGTKEKIKLEPFRQFEPLMVNIGTATTIGIVQASGKQLKLALRKPVIAQKGSKVALARQVGGRWHLIGYGICL
;
A
#
# COMPACT_ATOMS: atom_id res chain seq x y z
N MET A 1 -11.75 37.49 -2.33
CA MET A 1 -12.90 36.65 -2.71
C MET A 1 -12.37 35.30 -3.23
N GLY A 2 -12.38 34.27 -2.38
CA GLY A 2 -11.97 32.93 -2.81
C GLY A 2 -13.02 32.37 -3.77
N LYS A 3 -12.59 31.88 -4.94
CA LYS A 3 -13.48 31.14 -5.84
C LYS A 3 -14.07 29.95 -5.07
N VAL A 4 -15.39 29.85 -5.01
CA VAL A 4 -16.08 28.66 -4.51
C VAL A 4 -15.65 27.50 -5.41
N LYS A 5 -14.96 26.52 -4.84
CA LYS A 5 -14.53 25.32 -5.58
C LYS A 5 -15.77 24.55 -6.01
N SER A 6 -15.75 24.05 -7.23
CA SER A 6 -16.86 23.21 -7.75
C SER A 6 -16.98 21.91 -6.93
N ALA A 7 -18.15 21.28 -6.97
CA ALA A 7 -18.37 19.99 -6.29
C ALA A 7 -17.38 18.91 -6.75
N GLU A 8 -16.95 18.92 -8.01
CA GLU A 8 -15.91 18.04 -8.55
C GLU A 8 -14.52 18.31 -7.96
N GLU A 9 -14.18 19.58 -7.70
CA GLU A 9 -12.92 19.97 -7.05
C GLU A 9 -12.88 19.57 -5.57
N GLN A 10 -14.04 19.33 -4.96
CA GLN A 10 -14.19 18.87 -3.57
C GLN A 10 -14.30 17.37 -3.44
N ALA A 11 -14.46 16.63 -4.55
CA ALA A 11 -14.53 15.17 -4.52
C ALA A 11 -13.26 14.55 -3.92
N LEU A 12 -13.44 13.65 -2.97
CA LEU A 12 -12.35 12.96 -2.30
C LEU A 12 -12.15 11.56 -2.88
N PRO A 13 -10.93 11.02 -2.84
CA PRO A 13 -10.72 9.62 -3.17
C PRO A 13 -11.54 8.71 -2.26
N GLU A 14 -12.19 7.70 -2.87
CA GLU A 14 -13.08 6.77 -2.18
C GLU A 14 -12.41 5.46 -1.83
N ILE A 15 -11.38 5.08 -2.59
CA ILE A 15 -10.60 3.86 -2.40
C ILE A 15 -9.12 4.10 -2.69
N THR A 16 -8.29 3.16 -2.22
CA THR A 16 -6.88 3.07 -2.57
C THR A 16 -6.60 1.78 -3.34
N ILE A 17 -5.97 1.87 -4.51
CA ILE A 17 -5.55 0.73 -5.33
C ILE A 17 -4.04 0.60 -5.28
N GLY A 18 -3.54 -0.58 -4.92
CA GLY A 18 -2.11 -0.91 -4.91
C GLY A 18 -1.63 -1.38 -6.29
N MET A 19 -0.46 -0.88 -6.71
CA MET A 19 0.23 -1.37 -7.91
C MET A 19 1.24 -2.45 -7.50
N ALA A 20 1.09 -3.65 -8.02
CA ALA A 20 1.93 -4.81 -7.73
C ALA A 20 2.54 -5.39 -9.02
N GLY A 21 3.61 -6.16 -8.92
CA GLY A 21 4.27 -6.82 -10.07
C GLY A 21 5.78 -6.63 -10.07
N HIS A 22 6.45 -7.32 -10.99
CA HIS A 22 7.90 -7.34 -11.12
C HIS A 22 8.49 -5.96 -11.47
N VAL A 23 9.81 -5.78 -11.28
CA VAL A 23 10.55 -4.63 -11.80
C VAL A 23 10.36 -4.58 -13.32
N ASP A 24 10.33 -3.38 -13.89
CA ASP A 24 10.19 -3.11 -15.33
C ASP A 24 8.91 -3.64 -16.00
N HIS A 25 7.94 -4.20 -15.27
CA HIS A 25 6.64 -4.55 -15.82
C HIS A 25 5.75 -3.33 -16.14
N GLY A 26 6.16 -2.12 -15.71
CA GLY A 26 5.52 -0.86 -16.07
C GLY A 26 4.48 -0.36 -15.06
N LYS A 27 4.62 -0.70 -13.77
CA LYS A 27 3.76 -0.20 -12.69
C LYS A 27 3.72 1.32 -12.64
N THR A 28 4.88 1.96 -12.54
CA THR A 28 4.99 3.42 -12.47
C THR A 28 4.57 4.10 -13.78
N THR A 29 4.81 3.45 -14.93
CA THR A 29 4.31 3.93 -16.23
C THR A 29 2.78 3.88 -16.29
N LEU A 30 2.16 2.81 -15.78
CA LEU A 30 0.70 2.72 -15.68
C LEU A 30 0.14 3.75 -14.70
N THR A 31 0.79 3.92 -13.55
CA THR A 31 0.45 4.98 -12.59
C THR A 31 0.49 6.35 -13.26
N TYR A 32 1.54 6.65 -14.01
CA TYR A 32 1.63 7.89 -14.78
C TYR A 32 0.52 8.03 -15.84
N ALA A 33 0.24 6.95 -16.58
CA ALA A 33 -0.82 6.96 -17.60
C ALA A 33 -2.21 7.27 -17.01
N LEU A 34 -2.48 6.81 -15.78
CA LEU A 34 -3.75 7.05 -15.10
C LEU A 34 -3.80 8.41 -14.38
N THR A 35 -2.69 8.85 -13.78
CA THR A 35 -2.68 10.01 -12.86
C THR A 35 -2.08 11.27 -13.46
N GLY A 36 -1.30 11.15 -14.53
CA GLY A 36 -0.47 12.24 -15.07
C GLY A 36 0.72 12.62 -14.17
N LYS A 37 1.00 11.86 -13.11
CA LYS A 37 2.07 12.16 -12.15
C LYS A 37 3.07 11.02 -12.05
N TRP A 38 4.36 11.34 -12.10
CA TRP A 38 5.42 10.40 -11.76
C TRP A 38 5.52 10.24 -10.25
N THR A 39 5.47 9.02 -9.76
CA THR A 39 5.57 8.69 -8.33
C THR A 39 7.01 8.56 -7.84
N MET A 40 7.98 8.41 -8.74
CA MET A 40 9.42 8.42 -8.44
C MET A 40 9.90 9.87 -8.24
N LEU A 41 10.01 10.31 -6.98
CA LEU A 41 10.38 11.68 -6.63
C LEU A 41 11.77 11.79 -5.98
N HIS A 42 12.34 10.69 -5.47
CA HIS A 42 13.64 10.72 -4.83
C HIS A 42 14.77 10.62 -5.85
N SER A 43 15.86 11.37 -5.61
CA SER A 43 17.04 11.38 -6.48
C SER A 43 17.64 9.98 -6.71
N GLU A 44 17.58 9.10 -5.73
CA GLU A 44 18.03 7.71 -5.88
C GLU A 44 17.08 6.87 -6.73
N GLU A 45 15.78 7.09 -6.65
CA GLU A 45 14.76 6.42 -7.49
C GLU A 45 14.97 6.80 -8.97
N ILE A 46 15.18 8.09 -9.23
CA ILE A 46 15.44 8.62 -10.57
C ILE A 46 16.75 8.07 -11.13
N LYS A 47 17.81 8.04 -10.32
CA LYS A 47 19.12 7.51 -10.75
C LYS A 47 19.12 6.02 -11.04
N ARG A 48 18.34 5.23 -10.28
CA ARG A 48 18.28 3.78 -10.42
C ARG A 48 17.16 3.30 -11.33
N GLY A 49 16.21 4.19 -11.69
CA GLY A 49 15.04 3.85 -12.48
C GLY A 49 14.03 2.93 -11.77
N ILE A 50 14.08 2.87 -10.42
CA ILE A 50 13.21 1.99 -9.62
C ILE A 50 12.51 2.76 -8.50
N THR A 51 11.28 2.37 -8.16
CA THR A 51 10.56 2.87 -6.99
C THR A 51 11.15 2.26 -5.72
N ILE A 52 11.51 3.09 -4.75
CA ILE A 52 12.10 2.65 -3.46
C ILE A 52 11.11 2.83 -2.31
N LYS A 53 10.37 3.94 -2.30
CA LYS A 53 9.35 4.25 -1.29
C LYS A 53 7.95 4.11 -1.88
N LEU A 54 6.93 4.00 -1.01
CA LEU A 54 5.54 4.05 -1.45
C LEU A 54 5.25 5.40 -2.10
N GLY A 55 4.89 5.38 -3.37
CA GLY A 55 4.45 6.54 -4.14
C GLY A 55 2.93 6.69 -4.06
N TYR A 56 2.46 7.93 -3.89
CA TYR A 56 1.03 8.24 -3.83
C TYR A 56 0.65 9.17 -4.98
N ALA A 57 -0.43 8.83 -5.66
CA ALA A 57 -1.04 9.68 -6.67
C ALA A 57 -2.55 9.41 -6.74
N ASP A 58 -3.31 10.43 -7.13
CA ASP A 58 -4.76 10.30 -7.31
C ASP A 58 -5.11 10.48 -8.78
N PHE A 59 -6.15 9.78 -9.23
CA PHE A 59 -6.74 9.98 -10.55
C PHE A 59 -8.26 10.01 -10.48
N GLU A 60 -8.85 10.53 -11.53
CA GLU A 60 -10.28 10.67 -11.70
C GLU A 60 -10.76 9.66 -12.75
N VAL A 61 -11.75 8.84 -12.40
CA VAL A 61 -12.52 8.10 -13.39
C VAL A 61 -13.64 9.01 -13.87
N ARG A 62 -13.65 9.30 -15.13
CA ARG A 62 -14.58 10.22 -15.78
C ARG A 62 -15.31 9.51 -16.91
N GLN A 63 -16.49 9.99 -17.29
CA GLN A 63 -17.30 9.42 -18.35
C GLN A 63 -17.55 10.46 -19.44
N CYS A 64 -17.29 10.10 -20.68
CA CYS A 64 -17.62 10.95 -21.81
C CYS A 64 -19.10 10.85 -22.19
N GLN A 65 -19.56 11.71 -23.10
CA GLN A 65 -20.96 11.76 -23.54
C GLN A 65 -21.43 10.45 -24.21
N GLN A 66 -20.50 9.66 -24.77
CA GLN A 66 -20.78 8.35 -25.36
C GLN A 66 -20.74 7.20 -24.36
N GLY A 67 -20.56 7.49 -23.05
CA GLY A 67 -20.55 6.50 -21.99
C GLY A 67 -19.19 5.85 -21.71
N GLU A 68 -18.15 6.14 -22.51
CA GLU A 68 -16.82 5.57 -22.30
C GLU A 68 -16.09 6.18 -21.08
N LEU A 69 -15.34 5.35 -20.36
CA LEU A 69 -14.56 5.78 -19.22
C LEU A 69 -13.19 6.32 -19.65
N ARG A 70 -12.79 7.43 -19.04
CA ARG A 70 -11.55 8.17 -19.33
C ARG A 70 -10.95 8.71 -18.02
N VAL A 71 -9.71 9.15 -18.07
CA VAL A 71 -9.07 9.89 -17.00
C VAL A 71 -8.97 11.39 -17.30
N GLU A 72 -9.14 11.77 -18.55
CA GLU A 72 -9.05 13.13 -19.06
C GLU A 72 -10.36 13.91 -18.83
N LYS A 73 -10.23 15.21 -18.53
CA LYS A 73 -11.37 16.15 -18.43
C LYS A 73 -12.03 16.46 -19.77
N ILE A 74 -11.27 16.33 -20.85
CA ILE A 74 -11.77 16.45 -22.22
C ILE A 74 -11.54 15.10 -22.90
N CYS A 75 -12.58 14.52 -23.48
CA CYS A 75 -12.46 13.24 -24.15
C CYS A 75 -11.53 13.35 -25.39
N PRO A 76 -10.42 12.60 -25.43
CA PRO A 76 -9.47 12.71 -26.54
C PRO A 76 -10.00 12.12 -27.86
N VAL A 77 -11.04 11.28 -27.81
CA VAL A 77 -11.62 10.61 -28.98
C VAL A 77 -12.82 11.37 -29.55
N HIS A 78 -13.74 11.80 -28.67
CA HIS A 78 -15.01 12.40 -29.11
C HIS A 78 -15.07 13.92 -28.90
N GLY A 79 -14.05 14.51 -28.24
CA GLY A 79 -14.12 15.89 -27.78
C GLY A 79 -15.14 16.06 -26.64
N GLY A 80 -15.30 17.30 -26.17
CA GLY A 80 -16.25 17.64 -25.12
C GLY A 80 -15.77 17.27 -23.70
N GLU A 81 -16.43 17.88 -22.72
CA GLU A 81 -16.14 17.66 -21.31
C GLU A 81 -16.64 16.29 -20.85
N THR A 82 -15.87 15.67 -19.98
CA THR A 82 -16.22 14.40 -19.32
C THR A 82 -16.73 14.68 -17.91
N LYS A 83 -17.71 13.88 -17.46
CA LYS A 83 -18.26 13.97 -16.10
C LYS A 83 -17.44 13.14 -15.12
N LEU A 84 -17.10 13.69 -13.95
CA LEU A 84 -16.48 12.94 -12.87
C LEU A 84 -17.44 11.87 -12.34
N ILE A 85 -16.96 10.62 -12.32
CA ILE A 85 -17.68 9.49 -11.74
C ILE A 85 -17.12 9.14 -10.36
N ARG A 86 -15.78 9.05 -10.25
CA ARG A 86 -15.12 8.60 -9.04
C ARG A 86 -13.67 9.10 -8.97
N LYS A 87 -13.19 9.35 -7.77
CA LYS A 87 -11.79 9.67 -7.51
C LYS A 87 -11.13 8.53 -6.77
N ILE A 88 -9.92 8.15 -7.16
CA ILE A 88 -9.21 6.96 -6.68
C ILE A 88 -7.78 7.33 -6.34
N SER A 89 -7.29 6.86 -5.18
CA SER A 89 -5.87 6.93 -4.83
C SER A 89 -5.14 5.70 -5.36
N ILE A 90 -3.96 5.91 -5.93
CA ILE A 90 -3.00 4.85 -6.27
C ILE A 90 -1.87 4.84 -5.27
N LEU A 91 -1.49 3.64 -4.86
CA LEU A 91 -0.30 3.34 -4.10
C LEU A 91 0.66 2.57 -4.99
N ASP A 92 1.71 3.26 -5.48
CA ASP A 92 2.75 2.64 -6.31
C ASP A 92 3.80 1.99 -5.41
N ALA A 93 3.79 0.65 -5.37
CA ALA A 93 4.69 -0.13 -4.54
C ALA A 93 5.97 -0.50 -5.31
N PRO A 94 7.14 -0.52 -4.63
CA PRO A 94 8.37 -0.95 -5.25
C PRO A 94 8.29 -2.40 -5.73
N GLY A 95 8.87 -2.67 -6.90
CA GLY A 95 8.92 -4.01 -7.50
C GLY A 95 10.20 -4.79 -7.20
N HIS A 96 11.17 -4.16 -6.54
CA HIS A 96 12.47 -4.78 -6.30
C HIS A 96 12.44 -5.73 -5.09
N GLU A 97 13.06 -6.89 -5.21
CA GLU A 97 13.06 -7.95 -4.20
C GLU A 97 13.56 -7.53 -2.80
N THR A 98 14.50 -6.58 -2.72
CA THR A 98 14.99 -6.05 -1.44
C THR A 98 13.98 -5.18 -0.70
N LEU A 99 12.87 -4.79 -1.36
CA LEU A 99 11.87 -3.88 -0.84
C LEU A 99 10.55 -4.58 -0.48
N MET A 100 10.58 -5.90 -0.28
CA MET A 100 9.42 -6.71 0.13
C MET A 100 8.67 -6.12 1.33
N ALA A 101 9.41 -5.63 2.34
CA ALA A 101 8.81 -5.01 3.52
C ALA A 101 7.95 -3.78 3.19
N VAL A 102 8.41 -2.94 2.25
CA VAL A 102 7.69 -1.74 1.81
C VAL A 102 6.42 -2.15 1.04
N MET A 103 6.53 -3.17 0.19
CA MET A 103 5.37 -3.70 -0.54
C MET A 103 4.32 -4.29 0.40
N LEU A 104 4.72 -5.11 1.39
CA LEU A 104 3.80 -5.68 2.38
C LEU A 104 3.10 -4.59 3.20
N SER A 105 3.84 -3.54 3.61
CA SER A 105 3.29 -2.38 4.31
C SER A 105 2.24 -1.65 3.44
N GLY A 106 2.53 -1.46 2.15
CA GLY A 106 1.58 -0.86 1.21
C GLY A 106 0.33 -1.72 0.99
N ALA A 107 0.52 -3.02 0.78
CA ALA A 107 -0.59 -3.95 0.52
C ALA A 107 -1.58 -4.06 1.71
N ALA A 108 -1.16 -3.71 2.92
CA ALA A 108 -2.01 -3.72 4.11
C ALA A 108 -3.06 -2.58 4.15
N ILE A 109 -2.92 -1.57 3.31
CA ILE A 109 -3.77 -0.35 3.33
C ILE A 109 -4.55 -0.12 2.03
N VAL A 110 -4.60 -1.10 1.12
CA VAL A 110 -5.30 -0.99 -0.16
C VAL A 110 -6.64 -1.71 -0.14
N ASP A 111 -7.60 -1.20 -0.91
CA ASP A 111 -8.94 -1.79 -1.09
C ASP A 111 -8.99 -2.78 -2.24
N GLY A 112 -8.05 -2.67 -3.15
CA GLY A 112 -7.84 -3.57 -4.28
C GLY A 112 -6.44 -3.40 -4.85
N ALA A 113 -6.07 -4.26 -5.80
CA ALA A 113 -4.74 -4.21 -6.41
C ALA A 113 -4.80 -4.46 -7.92
N ILE A 114 -3.89 -3.79 -8.63
CA ILE A 114 -3.59 -4.09 -10.03
C ILE A 114 -2.23 -4.79 -10.08
N LEU A 115 -2.25 -6.06 -10.48
CA LEU A 115 -1.03 -6.84 -10.72
C LEU A 115 -0.59 -6.63 -12.17
N VAL A 116 0.49 -5.88 -12.36
CA VAL A 116 1.03 -5.57 -13.68
C VAL A 116 2.02 -6.64 -14.10
N ILE A 117 1.77 -7.29 -15.23
CA ILE A 117 2.61 -8.35 -15.80
C ILE A 117 2.95 -7.97 -17.24
N SER A 118 4.23 -8.03 -17.59
CA SER A 118 4.68 -7.76 -18.95
C SER A 118 4.35 -8.93 -19.89
N ALA A 119 3.82 -8.61 -21.08
CA ALA A 119 3.61 -9.60 -22.14
C ALA A 119 4.92 -10.07 -22.80
N THR A 120 6.05 -9.39 -22.53
CA THR A 120 7.34 -9.69 -23.15
C THR A 120 8.12 -10.78 -22.43
N GLU A 121 7.70 -11.19 -21.22
CA GLU A 121 8.43 -12.07 -20.33
C GLU A 121 7.61 -13.31 -19.95
N PRO A 122 8.27 -14.45 -19.65
CA PRO A 122 7.56 -15.64 -19.15
C PRO A 122 6.94 -15.39 -17.75
N VAL A 123 5.85 -16.11 -17.46
CA VAL A 123 5.07 -15.98 -16.22
C VAL A 123 5.16 -17.28 -15.43
N PRO A 124 5.36 -17.20 -14.08
CA PRO A 124 5.59 -15.98 -13.29
C PRO A 124 7.06 -15.56 -13.23
N GLN A 125 7.29 -14.25 -13.10
CA GLN A 125 8.57 -13.75 -12.60
C GLN A 125 8.61 -13.84 -11.06
N PRO A 126 9.79 -13.96 -10.42
CA PRO A 126 9.90 -14.17 -8.97
C PRO A 126 9.12 -13.14 -8.13
N GLN A 127 9.29 -11.84 -8.36
CA GLN A 127 8.59 -10.81 -7.61
C GLN A 127 7.09 -10.74 -7.95
N THR A 128 6.68 -11.13 -9.17
CA THR A 128 5.25 -11.27 -9.51
C THR A 128 4.59 -12.31 -8.61
N ALA A 129 5.26 -13.45 -8.40
CA ALA A 129 4.78 -14.49 -7.50
C ALA A 129 4.71 -13.98 -6.06
N GLU A 130 5.79 -13.38 -5.55
CA GLU A 130 5.84 -12.81 -4.18
C GLU A 130 4.72 -11.81 -3.94
N HIS A 131 4.50 -10.88 -4.89
CA HIS A 131 3.46 -9.87 -4.77
C HIS A 131 2.06 -10.46 -4.75
N LEU A 132 1.78 -11.44 -5.63
CA LEU A 132 0.46 -12.10 -5.66
C LEU A 132 0.19 -12.89 -4.37
N PHE A 133 1.20 -13.62 -3.86
CA PHE A 133 1.09 -14.33 -2.58
C PHE A 133 0.90 -13.36 -1.41
N ALA A 134 1.61 -12.22 -1.40
CA ALA A 134 1.45 -11.20 -0.38
C ALA A 134 0.04 -10.59 -0.37
N LEU A 135 -0.51 -10.25 -1.54
CA LEU A 135 -1.90 -9.77 -1.67
C LEU A 135 -2.90 -10.80 -1.13
N LYS A 136 -2.69 -12.10 -1.45
CA LYS A 136 -3.51 -13.21 -0.92
C LYS A 136 -3.44 -13.30 0.59
N VAL A 137 -2.23 -13.29 1.16
CA VAL A 137 -1.98 -13.38 2.61
C VAL A 137 -2.63 -12.24 3.35
N LEU A 138 -2.46 -11.01 2.86
CA LEU A 138 -3.03 -9.81 3.47
C LEU A 138 -4.55 -9.69 3.25
N GLY A 139 -5.13 -10.58 2.45
CA GLY A 139 -6.59 -10.65 2.26
C GLY A 139 -7.14 -9.64 1.27
N VAL A 140 -6.32 -9.11 0.36
CA VAL A 140 -6.79 -8.25 -0.72
C VAL A 140 -7.63 -9.07 -1.68
N GLN A 141 -8.95 -8.84 -1.67
CA GLN A 141 -9.91 -9.63 -2.44
C GLN A 141 -10.01 -9.16 -3.88
N ASN A 142 -9.99 -7.86 -4.11
CA ASN A 142 -10.25 -7.26 -5.41
C ASN A 142 -8.92 -7.10 -6.16
N ILE A 143 -8.60 -8.08 -7.03
CA ILE A 143 -7.36 -8.10 -7.82
C ILE A 143 -7.71 -8.10 -9.30
N ILE A 144 -7.10 -7.20 -10.06
CA ILE A 144 -7.16 -7.12 -11.51
C ILE A 144 -5.75 -7.33 -12.05
N VAL A 145 -5.59 -8.09 -13.12
CA VAL A 145 -4.30 -8.21 -13.81
C VAL A 145 -4.27 -7.29 -15.02
N ALA A 146 -3.25 -6.46 -15.11
CA ALA A 146 -2.92 -5.69 -16.29
C ALA A 146 -1.80 -6.40 -17.06
N GLN A 147 -2.12 -7.06 -18.17
CA GLN A 147 -1.15 -7.61 -19.11
C GLN A 147 -0.59 -6.44 -19.93
N ASN A 148 0.55 -5.92 -19.51
CA ASN A 148 1.13 -4.70 -20.06
C ASN A 148 2.14 -4.98 -21.19
N LYS A 149 2.47 -3.94 -21.97
CA LYS A 149 3.41 -3.99 -23.09
C LYS A 149 2.95 -4.89 -24.24
N VAL A 150 1.64 -5.01 -24.46
CA VAL A 150 1.11 -5.83 -25.56
C VAL A 150 1.49 -5.29 -26.94
N ASP A 151 1.84 -4.00 -27.01
CA ASP A 151 2.35 -3.33 -28.22
C ASP A 151 3.76 -3.78 -28.64
N LEU A 152 4.48 -4.50 -27.77
CA LEU A 152 5.85 -4.98 -28.05
C LEU A 152 5.91 -6.46 -28.46
N VAL A 153 4.77 -7.14 -28.57
CA VAL A 153 4.70 -8.57 -28.89
C VAL A 153 3.69 -8.84 -30.01
N THR A 154 3.80 -10.01 -30.65
CA THR A 154 2.79 -10.45 -31.61
C THR A 154 1.52 -10.90 -30.87
N LYS A 155 0.40 -10.98 -31.60
CA LYS A 155 -0.89 -11.43 -31.03
C LYS A 155 -0.79 -12.84 -30.42
N GLU A 156 -0.09 -13.75 -31.12
CA GLU A 156 0.11 -15.13 -30.68
C GLU A 156 0.86 -15.19 -29.35
N LYS A 157 1.95 -14.42 -29.24
CA LYS A 157 2.74 -14.33 -28.00
C LYS A 157 1.94 -13.68 -26.86
N ALA A 158 1.13 -12.67 -27.15
CA ALA A 158 0.24 -12.07 -26.15
C ALA A 158 -0.80 -13.07 -25.63
N LEU A 159 -1.38 -13.90 -26.50
CA LEU A 159 -2.35 -14.94 -26.13
C LEU A 159 -1.70 -16.06 -25.32
N GLU A 160 -0.50 -16.51 -25.68
CA GLU A 160 0.27 -17.47 -24.92
C GLU A 160 0.56 -16.96 -23.49
N ASN A 161 1.10 -15.73 -23.39
CA ASN A 161 1.37 -15.08 -22.11
C ASN A 161 0.08 -14.89 -21.28
N TYR A 162 -1.05 -14.56 -21.94
CA TYR A 162 -2.35 -14.46 -21.28
C TYR A 162 -2.77 -15.80 -20.64
N ALA A 163 -2.58 -16.92 -21.35
CA ALA A 163 -2.88 -18.24 -20.82
C ALA A 163 -1.99 -18.59 -19.61
N GLN A 164 -0.68 -18.29 -19.68
CA GLN A 164 0.26 -18.45 -18.56
C GLN A 164 -0.17 -17.63 -17.35
N ILE A 165 -0.56 -16.35 -17.55
CA ILE A 165 -1.08 -15.49 -16.45
C ILE A 165 -2.32 -16.12 -15.82
N LYS A 166 -3.28 -16.57 -16.63
CA LYS A 166 -4.53 -17.17 -16.14
C LYS A 166 -4.27 -18.39 -15.28
N GLU A 167 -3.42 -19.32 -15.74
CA GLU A 167 -3.03 -20.51 -15.00
C GLU A 167 -2.33 -20.17 -13.70
N PHE A 168 -1.33 -19.29 -13.76
CA PHE A 168 -0.57 -18.86 -12.59
C PHE A 168 -1.48 -18.22 -11.52
N VAL A 169 -2.30 -17.25 -11.89
CA VAL A 169 -3.18 -16.56 -10.94
C VAL A 169 -4.20 -17.51 -10.33
N LYS A 170 -4.79 -18.41 -11.15
CA LYS A 170 -5.73 -19.42 -10.67
C LYS A 170 -5.06 -20.38 -9.68
N SER A 171 -3.81 -20.80 -9.95
CA SER A 171 -3.06 -21.70 -9.05
C SER A 171 -2.79 -21.06 -7.68
N VAL A 172 -2.52 -19.75 -7.64
CA VAL A 172 -2.23 -19.03 -6.40
C VAL A 172 -3.51 -18.67 -5.64
N LEU A 173 -4.49 -18.04 -6.31
CA LEU A 173 -5.69 -17.52 -5.66
C LEU A 173 -6.81 -18.54 -5.48
N GLY A 174 -6.79 -19.66 -6.22
CA GLY A 174 -7.87 -20.64 -6.27
C GLY A 174 -9.09 -20.19 -7.08
N ARG A 175 -9.01 -19.05 -7.77
CA ARG A 175 -10.06 -18.46 -8.59
C ARG A 175 -9.50 -17.69 -9.77
N GLU A 176 -10.34 -17.44 -10.75
CA GLU A 176 -10.00 -16.56 -11.87
C GLU A 176 -10.18 -15.09 -11.47
N VAL A 177 -9.41 -14.21 -12.08
CA VAL A 177 -9.53 -12.76 -11.97
C VAL A 177 -9.48 -12.17 -13.39
N PRO A 178 -10.02 -10.96 -13.61
CA PRO A 178 -9.95 -10.33 -14.91
C PRO A 178 -8.51 -10.00 -15.28
N ILE A 179 -8.18 -10.24 -16.54
CA ILE A 179 -6.89 -9.95 -17.14
C ILE A 179 -7.16 -8.99 -18.31
N ILE A 180 -6.65 -7.78 -18.23
CA ILE A 180 -6.86 -6.72 -19.22
C ILE A 180 -5.55 -6.50 -19.98
N PRO A 181 -5.51 -6.83 -21.29
CA PRO A 181 -4.36 -6.53 -22.15
C PRO A 181 -4.26 -5.02 -22.39
N ILE A 182 -3.12 -4.41 -22.04
CA ILE A 182 -2.90 -2.97 -22.15
C ILE A 182 -1.53 -2.61 -22.70
N SER A 183 -1.38 -1.40 -23.19
CA SER A 183 -0.10 -0.70 -23.26
C SER A 183 -0.18 0.59 -22.46
N ALA A 184 0.45 0.62 -21.31
CA ALA A 184 0.48 1.80 -20.45
C ALA A 184 1.16 2.99 -21.17
N GLN A 185 2.24 2.74 -21.92
CA GLN A 185 2.97 3.76 -22.64
C GLN A 185 2.20 4.33 -23.83
N LYS A 186 1.45 3.49 -24.54
CA LYS A 186 0.61 3.91 -25.67
C LYS A 186 -0.81 4.28 -25.27
N ARG A 187 -1.14 4.14 -23.97
CA ARG A 187 -2.49 4.36 -23.40
C ARG A 187 -3.58 3.51 -24.07
N LEU A 188 -3.20 2.31 -24.55
CA LEU A 188 -4.10 1.38 -25.23
C LEU A 188 -4.91 0.58 -24.19
N ASN A 189 -6.22 0.44 -24.42
CA ASN A 189 -7.16 -0.33 -23.60
C ASN A 189 -7.29 0.12 -22.14
N LEU A 190 -6.91 1.37 -21.80
CA LEU A 190 -7.06 1.90 -20.45
C LEU A 190 -8.54 2.03 -20.06
N GLU A 191 -9.44 2.29 -21.00
CA GLU A 191 -10.90 2.32 -20.78
C GLU A 191 -11.42 1.00 -20.22
N PHE A 192 -10.97 -0.14 -20.74
CA PHE A 192 -11.36 -1.46 -20.20
C PHE A 192 -10.80 -1.72 -18.82
N LEU A 193 -9.58 -1.23 -18.54
CA LEU A 193 -9.03 -1.28 -17.20
C LEU A 193 -9.84 -0.42 -16.21
N LEU A 194 -10.24 0.79 -16.62
CA LEU A 194 -11.10 1.66 -15.82
C LEU A 194 -12.46 1.03 -15.56
N GLN A 195 -13.05 0.37 -16.57
CA GLN A 195 -14.29 -0.37 -16.42
C GLN A 195 -14.14 -1.51 -15.40
N ALA A 196 -13.10 -2.34 -15.53
CA ALA A 196 -12.82 -3.41 -14.58
C ALA A 196 -12.63 -2.88 -13.13
N ILE A 197 -11.97 -1.73 -12.96
CA ILE A 197 -11.83 -1.08 -11.65
C ILE A 197 -13.19 -0.69 -11.08
N GLN A 198 -14.07 -0.09 -11.89
CA GLN A 198 -15.40 0.35 -11.44
C GLN A 198 -16.30 -0.83 -11.04
N GLU A 199 -16.25 -1.92 -11.79
CA GLU A 199 -17.09 -3.09 -11.56
C GLU A 199 -16.61 -3.95 -10.39
N LEU A 200 -15.30 -4.08 -10.20
CA LEU A 200 -14.71 -5.10 -9.33
C LEU A 200 -14.09 -4.55 -8.05
N ILE A 201 -13.81 -3.25 -7.98
CA ILE A 201 -13.28 -2.64 -6.76
C ILE A 201 -14.30 -1.61 -6.25
N PRO A 202 -15.36 -2.06 -5.54
CA PRO A 202 -16.40 -1.18 -5.06
C PRO A 202 -15.90 -0.28 -3.93
N THR A 203 -16.57 0.85 -3.72
CA THR A 203 -16.37 1.67 -2.53
C THR A 203 -16.84 0.91 -1.30
N VAL A 204 -15.91 0.60 -0.41
CA VAL A 204 -16.22 -0.12 0.82
C VAL A 204 -16.92 0.84 1.79
N LYS A 205 -18.17 0.55 2.14
CA LYS A 205 -18.89 1.23 3.23
C LYS A 205 -18.27 0.79 4.55
N ARG A 206 -17.42 1.63 5.12
CA ARG A 206 -16.78 1.37 6.41
C ARG A 206 -17.58 2.07 7.51
N THR A 207 -17.67 1.42 8.68
CA THR A 207 -18.50 1.86 9.79
C THR A 207 -18.04 3.20 10.36
N ALA A 208 -18.87 4.23 10.26
CA ALA A 208 -18.60 5.57 10.78
C ALA A 208 -18.71 5.68 12.32
N GLY A 209 -19.20 4.63 13.00
CA GLY A 209 -19.47 4.65 14.46
C GLY A 209 -18.36 4.15 15.37
N GLU A 210 -17.24 3.65 14.81
CA GLU A 210 -16.13 3.13 15.59
C GLU A 210 -15.07 4.22 15.87
N ALA A 211 -14.26 4.00 16.92
CA ALA A 211 -13.13 4.87 17.21
C ALA A 211 -12.16 4.89 16.00
N PRO A 212 -11.73 6.07 15.52
CA PRO A 212 -10.94 6.17 14.31
C PRO A 212 -9.55 5.56 14.48
N ILE A 213 -9.10 4.86 13.43
CA ILE A 213 -7.78 4.26 13.32
C ILE A 213 -7.16 4.62 11.97
N LEU A 214 -5.94 5.21 12.02
CA LEU A 214 -5.11 5.46 10.85
C LEU A 214 -3.86 4.55 10.92
N GLN A 215 -3.58 3.88 9.83
CA GLN A 215 -2.33 3.14 9.60
C GLN A 215 -1.30 4.08 8.95
N VAL A 216 -0.19 4.35 9.64
CA VAL A 216 0.85 5.26 9.13
C VAL A 216 1.75 4.52 8.15
N ALA A 217 1.68 4.89 6.89
CA ALA A 217 2.52 4.35 5.81
C ALA A 217 3.66 5.30 5.41
N ARG A 218 3.54 6.59 5.73
CA ARG A 218 4.55 7.63 5.51
C ARG A 218 4.56 8.62 6.65
N SER A 219 5.72 9.21 6.95
CA SER A 219 5.81 10.40 7.79
C SER A 219 6.89 11.34 7.26
N PHE A 220 6.64 12.64 7.28
CA PHE A 220 7.55 13.59 6.67
C PHE A 220 7.41 15.01 7.23
N ASP A 221 8.48 15.77 7.05
CA ASP A 221 8.55 17.20 7.28
C ASP A 221 8.35 17.90 5.93
N ILE A 222 7.42 18.86 5.87
CA ILE A 222 7.10 19.63 4.66
C ILE A 222 7.71 21.03 4.67
N ASN A 223 8.43 21.38 5.72
CA ASN A 223 9.07 22.68 5.83
C ASN A 223 10.30 22.77 4.92
N LYS A 224 10.46 23.91 4.29
CA LYS A 224 11.68 24.21 3.50
C LYS A 224 12.84 24.53 4.43
N PRO A 225 14.08 24.16 4.07
CA PRO A 225 15.25 24.60 4.80
C PRO A 225 15.27 26.12 4.97
N GLY A 226 15.55 26.59 6.20
CA GLY A 226 15.56 28.04 6.52
C GLY A 226 14.18 28.62 6.89
N THR A 227 13.12 27.81 6.99
CA THR A 227 11.83 28.28 7.51
C THR A 227 11.97 28.74 8.97
N PRO A 228 11.55 30.00 9.31
CA PRO A 228 11.57 30.48 10.69
C PRO A 228 10.74 29.59 11.63
N ILE A 229 11.17 29.49 12.88
CA ILE A 229 10.57 28.58 13.89
C ILE A 229 9.06 28.85 14.05
N GLU A 230 8.65 30.14 14.04
CA GLU A 230 7.26 30.58 14.23
C GLU A 230 6.36 30.20 13.03
N LYS A 231 6.96 29.86 11.88
CA LYS A 231 6.26 29.47 10.65
C LYS A 231 6.36 27.99 10.35
N LEU A 232 6.97 27.20 11.24
CA LEU A 232 7.06 25.78 11.05
C LEU A 232 5.67 25.14 11.09
N ILE A 233 5.43 24.33 10.06
CA ILE A 233 4.28 23.43 10.02
C ILE A 233 4.70 22.16 10.76
N GLY A 234 3.86 21.69 11.65
CA GLY A 234 4.14 20.47 12.41
C GLY A 234 4.25 19.22 11.56
N GLY A 235 4.70 18.13 12.17
CA GLY A 235 4.96 16.88 11.49
C GLY A 235 3.74 16.28 10.81
N VAL A 236 3.94 15.68 9.63
CA VAL A 236 2.87 15.12 8.79
C VAL A 236 2.88 13.60 8.83
N LEU A 237 1.70 13.01 9.00
CA LEU A 237 1.44 11.56 8.95
C LEU A 237 0.60 11.24 7.71
N GLY A 238 1.10 10.37 6.84
CA GLY A 238 0.41 9.89 5.65
C GLY A 238 0.03 8.41 5.76
N GLY A 239 -1.14 8.05 5.27
CA GLY A 239 -1.58 6.65 5.33
C GLY A 239 -3.01 6.45 4.89
N ALA A 240 -3.67 5.44 5.47
CA ALA A 240 -5.07 5.15 5.23
C ALA A 240 -5.84 4.99 6.55
N ILE A 241 -7.03 5.57 6.59
CA ILE A 241 -7.96 5.38 7.71
C ILE A 241 -8.66 4.03 7.49
N SER A 242 -8.51 3.12 8.44
CA SER A 242 -9.14 1.79 8.38
C SER A 242 -10.56 1.77 8.92
N GLN A 243 -10.87 2.64 9.89
CA GLN A 243 -12.20 2.77 10.51
C GLN A 243 -12.38 4.14 11.16
N GLY A 244 -13.64 4.49 11.46
CA GLY A 244 -14.00 5.73 12.14
C GLY A 244 -13.73 6.99 11.34
N VAL A 245 -13.88 8.14 11.97
CA VAL A 245 -13.71 9.47 11.35
C VAL A 245 -12.83 10.34 12.24
N PHE A 246 -11.76 10.90 11.68
CA PHE A 246 -10.94 11.94 12.32
C PHE A 246 -11.45 13.32 11.95
N LYS A 247 -11.35 14.24 12.89
CA LYS A 247 -11.71 15.67 12.73
C LYS A 247 -10.51 16.55 13.03
N VAL A 248 -10.47 17.70 12.39
CA VAL A 248 -9.52 18.75 12.75
C VAL A 248 -9.79 19.17 14.19
N GLY A 249 -8.73 19.25 14.99
CA GLY A 249 -8.81 19.53 16.41
C GLY A 249 -8.86 18.31 17.32
N ASP A 250 -9.00 17.09 16.80
CA ASP A 250 -8.94 15.87 17.61
C ASP A 250 -7.60 15.72 18.32
N GLU A 251 -7.64 15.33 19.59
CA GLU A 251 -6.48 14.87 20.33
C GLU A 251 -6.24 13.40 20.02
N ILE A 252 -5.06 13.11 19.50
CA ILE A 252 -4.66 11.79 19.02
C ILE A 252 -3.44 11.26 19.77
N GLU A 253 -3.36 9.93 19.84
CA GLU A 253 -2.17 9.20 20.27
C GLU A 253 -1.61 8.36 19.12
N ILE A 254 -0.27 8.23 19.09
CA ILE A 254 0.49 7.49 18.09
C ILE A 254 1.24 6.39 18.82
N LYS A 255 0.97 5.13 18.49
CA LYS A 255 1.60 3.95 19.11
C LYS A 255 2.21 3.01 18.07
N PRO A 256 3.32 2.33 18.38
CA PRO A 256 4.07 2.34 19.65
C PRO A 256 4.78 3.67 19.94
N GLY A 257 4.79 4.61 19.03
CA GLY A 257 5.35 5.93 19.19
C GLY A 257 6.78 6.07 18.64
N TRP A 258 7.61 6.84 19.30
CA TRP A 258 8.96 7.18 18.89
C TRP A 258 10.01 6.37 19.63
N LYS A 259 11.04 5.92 18.89
CA LYS A 259 12.18 5.19 19.43
C LYS A 259 13.09 6.15 20.18
N ILE A 260 13.34 5.85 21.45
CA ILE A 260 14.30 6.59 22.30
C ILE A 260 15.37 5.59 22.78
N GLU A 261 16.64 5.98 22.68
CA GLU A 261 17.75 5.23 23.27
C GLU A 261 18.14 5.89 24.60
N LYS A 262 17.97 5.17 25.69
CA LYS A 262 18.34 5.63 27.04
C LYS A 262 19.15 4.54 27.75
N ALA A 263 20.35 4.88 28.19
CA ALA A 263 21.25 3.97 28.91
C ALA A 263 21.44 2.62 28.17
N GLY A 264 21.65 2.63 26.87
CA GLY A 264 21.85 1.44 26.04
C GLY A 264 20.62 0.58 25.80
N LYS A 265 19.44 1.03 26.31
CA LYS A 265 18.15 0.36 26.07
C LYS A 265 17.33 1.15 25.07
N VAL A 266 16.71 0.41 24.15
CA VAL A 266 15.73 0.97 23.22
C VAL A 266 14.35 0.95 23.87
N LEU A 267 13.75 2.13 24.00
CA LEU A 267 12.40 2.33 24.51
C LEU A 267 11.52 2.91 23.41
N TRP A 268 10.25 2.55 23.40
CA TRP A 268 9.24 3.11 22.53
C TRP A 268 8.26 3.92 23.36
N THR A 269 8.14 5.21 23.07
CA THR A 269 7.30 6.12 23.84
C THR A 269 6.13 6.58 22.97
N PRO A 270 4.88 6.30 23.37
CA PRO A 270 3.71 6.83 22.71
C PRO A 270 3.76 8.36 22.61
N LEU A 271 3.34 8.90 21.46
CA LEU A 271 3.25 10.33 21.25
C LEU A 271 1.79 10.76 21.35
N LYS A 272 1.55 11.93 21.95
CA LYS A 272 0.24 12.59 21.98
C LYS A 272 0.37 13.93 21.28
N THR A 273 -0.62 14.27 20.46
CA THR A 273 -0.63 15.51 19.67
C THR A 273 -2.07 15.84 19.25
N LYS A 274 -2.22 16.94 18.56
CA LYS A 274 -3.50 17.41 18.01
C LYS A 274 -3.47 17.48 16.51
N ILE A 275 -4.60 17.22 15.87
CA ILE A 275 -4.76 17.36 14.42
C ILE A 275 -4.95 18.83 14.07
N VAL A 276 -4.02 19.39 13.29
CA VAL A 276 -4.05 20.77 12.82
C VAL A 276 -4.83 20.88 11.52
N SER A 277 -4.59 19.96 10.57
CA SER A 277 -5.33 19.91 9.31
C SER A 277 -5.32 18.49 8.73
N ILE A 278 -6.31 18.21 7.89
CA ILE A 278 -6.46 16.94 7.19
C ILE A 278 -6.54 17.25 5.70
N SER A 279 -5.77 16.51 4.89
CA SER A 279 -5.85 16.57 3.43
C SER A 279 -6.04 15.22 2.80
N SER A 280 -6.82 15.16 1.72
CA SER A 280 -7.06 13.96 0.92
C SER A 280 -7.33 14.39 -0.52
N GLY A 281 -6.67 13.79 -1.49
CA GLY A 281 -6.86 14.06 -2.91
C GLY A 281 -6.68 15.53 -3.31
N ASN A 282 -5.70 16.25 -2.79
CA ASN A 282 -5.42 17.67 -2.99
C ASN A 282 -6.46 18.64 -2.37
N ALA A 283 -7.37 18.15 -1.53
CA ALA A 283 -8.33 18.99 -0.79
C ALA A 283 -8.03 18.99 0.71
N PHE A 284 -8.17 20.14 1.36
CA PHE A 284 -8.23 20.23 2.81
C PHE A 284 -9.68 20.01 3.26
N VAL A 285 -9.85 19.20 4.31
CA VAL A 285 -11.17 18.82 4.84
C VAL A 285 -11.20 18.97 6.35
N ASN A 286 -12.38 19.24 6.91
CA ASN A 286 -12.56 19.34 8.36
C ASN A 286 -12.65 17.95 9.04
N GLU A 287 -13.09 16.96 8.29
CA GLU A 287 -13.17 15.58 8.76
C GLU A 287 -12.91 14.60 7.62
N LYS A 288 -12.39 13.40 7.95
CA LYS A 288 -12.12 12.33 7.00
C LYS A 288 -12.33 10.98 7.64
N GLY A 289 -13.12 10.16 6.97
CA GLY A 289 -13.30 8.74 7.25
C GLY A 289 -12.48 7.84 6.30
N PRO A 290 -12.73 6.54 6.33
CA PRO A 290 -12.07 5.58 5.47
C PRO A 290 -12.28 5.86 3.97
N GLY A 291 -11.31 5.40 3.17
CA GLY A 291 -11.29 5.53 1.71
C GLY A 291 -10.29 6.54 1.20
N GLY A 292 -9.48 6.13 0.23
CA GLY A 292 -8.39 6.91 -0.32
C GLY A 292 -7.24 7.18 0.64
N SER A 293 -6.22 7.82 0.14
CA SER A 293 -5.07 8.26 0.94
C SER A 293 -5.40 9.53 1.73
N VAL A 294 -4.78 9.66 2.91
CA VAL A 294 -4.94 10.83 3.78
C VAL A 294 -3.57 11.28 4.30
N ALA A 295 -3.42 12.59 4.44
CA ALA A 295 -2.31 13.19 5.18
C ALA A 295 -2.88 14.06 6.31
N ILE A 296 -2.37 13.85 7.52
CA ILE A 296 -2.73 14.55 8.75
C ILE A 296 -1.53 15.38 9.19
N VAL A 297 -1.70 16.69 9.25
CA VAL A 297 -0.74 17.61 9.87
C VAL A 297 -1.02 17.66 11.37
N THR A 298 0.02 17.54 12.16
CA THR A 298 -0.06 17.50 13.63
C THR A 298 0.72 18.66 14.26
N GLU A 299 0.61 18.84 15.58
CA GLU A 299 1.44 19.77 16.35
C GLU A 299 2.81 19.18 16.74
N LEU A 300 3.15 17.96 16.27
CA LEU A 300 4.46 17.35 16.53
C LEU A 300 5.59 18.19 15.94
N ASP A 301 6.72 18.21 16.65
CA ASP A 301 7.95 18.72 16.08
C ASP A 301 8.24 18.00 14.73
N PRO A 302 8.46 18.75 13.63
CA PRO A 302 8.71 18.15 12.32
C PRO A 302 9.86 17.14 12.30
N SER A 303 10.86 17.31 13.17
CA SER A 303 12.01 16.39 13.27
C SER A 303 11.59 14.97 13.64
N ILE A 304 10.51 14.81 14.40
CA ILE A 304 9.98 13.51 14.82
C ILE A 304 9.39 12.72 13.64
N THR A 305 8.86 13.41 12.62
CA THR A 305 8.23 12.78 11.45
C THR A 305 9.17 12.66 10.24
N LYS A 306 10.35 13.27 10.34
CA LYS A 306 11.34 13.29 9.25
C LYS A 306 11.81 11.88 8.86
N SER A 307 12.06 11.70 7.58
CA SER A 307 12.64 10.46 7.01
C SER A 307 11.82 9.20 7.30
N ASP A 308 10.48 9.33 7.32
CA ASP A 308 9.58 8.20 7.53
C ASP A 308 9.74 7.50 8.91
N SER A 309 10.22 8.21 9.93
CA SER A 309 10.53 7.68 11.27
C SER A 309 9.32 7.07 12.01
N LEU A 310 8.09 7.49 11.66
CA LEU A 310 6.85 7.00 12.26
C LEU A 310 6.11 5.96 11.41
N ILE A 311 6.71 5.42 10.34
CA ILE A 311 6.11 4.31 9.58
C ILE A 311 5.81 3.12 10.51
N GLY A 312 4.64 2.51 10.29
CA GLY A 312 4.20 1.35 11.04
C GLY A 312 3.66 1.68 12.43
N ASN A 313 3.45 2.96 12.72
CA ASN A 313 2.64 3.36 13.84
C ASN A 313 1.15 3.32 13.48
N VAL A 314 0.34 3.26 14.51
CA VAL A 314 -1.13 3.37 14.43
C VAL A 314 -1.53 4.62 15.20
N VAL A 315 -2.42 5.41 14.59
CA VAL A 315 -2.97 6.64 15.19
C VAL A 315 -4.43 6.41 15.55
N GLY A 316 -4.83 6.87 16.71
CA GLY A 316 -6.23 6.88 17.17
C GLY A 316 -6.49 8.00 18.14
N LEU A 317 -7.72 8.14 18.61
CA LEU A 317 -8.02 9.08 19.69
C LEU A 317 -7.33 8.64 20.97
N VAL A 318 -6.98 9.61 21.83
CA VAL A 318 -6.27 9.36 23.10
C VAL A 318 -7.03 8.32 23.93
N ASN A 319 -6.29 7.30 24.39
CA ASN A 319 -6.80 6.16 25.18
C ASN A 319 -7.82 5.24 24.47
N LYS A 320 -7.92 5.30 23.12
CA LYS A 320 -8.82 4.43 22.34
C LYS A 320 -8.08 3.35 21.54
N LEU A 321 -6.75 3.46 21.41
CA LEU A 321 -5.96 2.43 20.73
C LEU A 321 -5.76 1.18 21.59
N PRO A 322 -5.72 -0.01 20.95
CA PRO A 322 -5.35 -1.24 21.63
C PRO A 322 -3.97 -1.17 22.28
N PRO A 323 -3.67 -2.07 23.23
CA PRO A 323 -2.35 -2.12 23.86
C PRO A 323 -1.26 -2.48 22.85
N VAL A 324 -0.06 -1.96 23.11
CA VAL A 324 1.16 -2.31 22.37
C VAL A 324 1.70 -3.63 22.92
N THR A 325 2.12 -4.52 22.01
CA THR A 325 2.74 -5.80 22.39
C THR A 325 4.16 -5.94 21.84
N GLN A 326 5.02 -6.58 22.61
CA GLN A 326 6.35 -7.03 22.17
C GLN A 326 6.40 -8.54 21.96
N MET A 327 5.29 -9.25 22.23
CA MET A 327 5.17 -10.68 22.03
C MET A 327 3.98 -10.96 21.14
N LEU A 328 4.19 -11.65 20.02
CA LEU A 328 3.12 -12.17 19.19
C LEU A 328 2.95 -13.67 19.43
N ILE A 329 1.71 -14.09 19.55
CA ILE A 329 1.31 -15.49 19.56
C ILE A 329 0.43 -15.71 18.34
N LEU A 330 0.89 -16.55 17.42
CA LEU A 330 0.29 -16.72 16.11
C LEU A 330 -0.10 -18.18 15.89
N GLU A 331 -1.22 -18.39 15.19
CA GLU A 331 -1.51 -19.64 14.50
C GLU A 331 -0.84 -19.59 13.12
N PRO A 332 0.23 -20.37 12.87
CA PRO A 332 1.00 -20.28 11.62
C PRO A 332 0.33 -21.02 10.46
N HIS A 333 0.28 -20.39 9.29
CA HIS A 333 -0.13 -20.94 8.01
C HIS A 333 1.02 -20.78 7.03
N LEU A 334 1.83 -21.82 6.87
CA LEU A 334 3.05 -21.79 6.08
C LEU A 334 2.82 -22.35 4.69
N PHE A 335 3.56 -21.82 3.71
CA PHE A 335 3.62 -22.39 2.38
C PHE A 335 4.49 -23.67 2.36
N GLU A 336 4.32 -24.50 1.37
CA GLU A 336 5.15 -25.69 1.18
C GLU A 336 6.57 -25.32 0.73
N TYR A 337 6.69 -24.25 -0.07
CA TYR A 337 7.95 -23.77 -0.63
C TYR A 337 8.12 -22.27 -0.34
N VAL A 338 9.38 -21.84 -0.31
CA VAL A 338 9.76 -20.44 -0.23
C VAL A 338 9.36 -19.74 -1.54
N ILE A 339 8.60 -18.64 -1.43
CA ILE A 339 8.10 -17.92 -2.61
C ILE A 339 9.17 -16.96 -3.14
N GLY A 340 9.21 -16.79 -4.48
CA GLY A 340 10.11 -15.81 -5.13
C GLY A 340 11.55 -16.31 -5.32
N THR A 341 11.83 -17.58 -5.07
CA THR A 341 13.11 -18.19 -5.38
C THR A 341 13.09 -18.80 -6.80
N LYS A 342 14.24 -18.80 -7.49
CA LYS A 342 14.37 -19.42 -8.82
C LYS A 342 14.15 -20.92 -8.76
N GLU A 343 14.65 -21.56 -7.71
CA GLU A 343 14.48 -22.99 -7.45
C GLU A 343 13.41 -23.20 -6.39
N LYS A 344 12.67 -24.29 -6.45
CA LYS A 344 11.68 -24.67 -5.43
C LYS A 344 12.41 -25.11 -4.15
N ILE A 345 12.60 -24.20 -3.22
CA ILE A 345 13.19 -24.48 -1.91
C ILE A 345 12.08 -24.88 -0.96
N LYS A 346 12.10 -26.12 -0.48
CA LYS A 346 11.13 -26.60 0.51
C LYS A 346 11.31 -25.86 1.82
N LEU A 347 10.21 -25.46 2.44
CA LEU A 347 10.26 -24.73 3.70
C LEU A 347 10.63 -25.66 4.84
N GLU A 348 11.76 -25.37 5.52
CA GLU A 348 12.18 -26.07 6.73
C GLU A 348 11.39 -25.61 7.96
N PRO A 349 11.23 -26.45 8.99
CA PRO A 349 10.67 -26.05 10.29
C PRO A 349 11.40 -24.84 10.88
N PHE A 350 10.73 -24.09 11.74
CA PHE A 350 11.36 -22.99 12.45
C PHE A 350 12.42 -23.48 13.44
N ARG A 351 13.55 -22.77 13.46
CA ARG A 351 14.62 -22.98 14.44
C ARG A 351 14.38 -22.05 15.63
N GLN A 352 14.74 -22.50 16.82
CA GLN A 352 14.70 -21.66 18.02
C GLN A 352 15.66 -20.46 17.84
N PHE A 353 15.22 -19.29 18.26
CA PHE A 353 15.92 -18.00 18.10
C PHE A 353 16.15 -17.54 16.65
N GLU A 354 15.51 -18.21 15.68
CA GLU A 354 15.52 -17.76 14.30
C GLU A 354 14.86 -16.38 14.15
N PRO A 355 15.51 -15.42 13.44
CA PRO A 355 14.89 -14.15 13.11
C PRO A 355 13.94 -14.30 11.92
N LEU A 356 12.71 -13.82 12.07
CA LEU A 356 11.72 -13.69 11.00
C LEU A 356 11.37 -12.24 10.78
N MET A 357 11.23 -11.80 9.55
CA MET A 357 10.60 -10.52 9.26
C MET A 357 9.09 -10.68 9.41
N VAL A 358 8.49 -9.78 10.15
CA VAL A 358 7.08 -9.79 10.53
C VAL A 358 6.43 -8.50 10.04
N ASN A 359 5.34 -8.63 9.29
CA ASN A 359 4.53 -7.48 8.85
C ASN A 359 3.13 -7.58 9.42
N ILE A 360 2.72 -6.53 10.12
CA ILE A 360 1.35 -6.37 10.64
C ILE A 360 0.85 -4.95 10.36
N GLY A 361 -0.23 -4.83 9.58
CA GLY A 361 -0.61 -3.54 9.02
C GLY A 361 0.56 -2.91 8.27
N THR A 362 0.83 -1.63 8.52
CA THR A 362 1.99 -0.94 7.96
C THR A 362 3.30 -1.16 8.73
N ALA A 363 3.25 -1.86 9.88
CA ALA A 363 4.42 -2.10 10.71
C ALA A 363 5.25 -3.29 10.18
N THR A 364 6.56 -3.07 10.04
CA THR A 364 7.54 -4.12 9.79
C THR A 364 8.51 -4.20 10.96
N THR A 365 8.73 -5.40 11.47
CA THR A 365 9.67 -5.65 12.58
C THR A 365 10.35 -7.01 12.41
N ILE A 366 11.38 -7.26 13.21
CA ILE A 366 11.98 -8.59 13.34
C ILE A 366 11.39 -9.26 14.59
N GLY A 367 10.84 -10.45 14.40
CA GLY A 367 10.42 -11.34 15.47
C GLY A 367 11.41 -12.48 15.64
N ILE A 368 11.84 -12.72 16.89
CA ILE A 368 12.72 -13.84 17.24
C ILE A 368 11.87 -15.01 17.72
N VAL A 369 11.99 -16.16 17.09
CA VAL A 369 11.26 -17.38 17.43
C VAL A 369 11.60 -17.82 18.85
N GLN A 370 10.61 -17.80 19.75
CA GLN A 370 10.75 -18.29 21.11
C GLN A 370 10.24 -19.74 21.24
N ALA A 371 9.16 -20.05 20.55
CA ALA A 371 8.59 -21.39 20.47
C ALA A 371 7.86 -21.56 19.13
N SER A 372 7.87 -22.78 18.62
CA SER A 372 7.19 -23.17 17.39
C SER A 372 6.46 -24.52 17.55
N GLY A 373 5.38 -24.71 16.80
CA GLY A 373 4.52 -25.90 16.85
C GLY A 373 3.11 -25.54 16.39
N LYS A 374 2.09 -25.92 17.17
CA LYS A 374 0.70 -25.48 16.90
C LYS A 374 0.55 -23.95 16.99
N GLN A 375 1.39 -23.32 17.79
CA GLN A 375 1.49 -21.88 17.93
C GLN A 375 2.92 -21.44 17.69
N LEU A 376 3.08 -20.28 17.05
CA LEU A 376 4.36 -19.61 16.86
C LEU A 376 4.42 -18.42 17.81
N LYS A 377 5.41 -18.42 18.72
CA LYS A 377 5.65 -17.30 19.65
C LYS A 377 6.87 -16.51 19.21
N LEU A 378 6.69 -15.21 19.00
CA LEU A 378 7.71 -14.30 18.48
C LEU A 378 7.94 -13.14 19.47
N ALA A 379 9.18 -12.96 19.91
CA ALA A 379 9.62 -11.75 20.60
C ALA A 379 10.00 -10.68 19.57
N LEU A 380 9.36 -9.53 19.61
CA LEU A 380 9.54 -8.46 18.61
C LEU A 380 10.63 -7.46 19.01
N ARG A 381 11.46 -7.06 18.03
CA ARG A 381 12.42 -5.96 18.23
C ARG A 381 11.74 -4.59 18.31
N LYS A 382 10.77 -4.32 17.43
CA LYS A 382 9.89 -3.15 17.49
C LYS A 382 8.52 -3.64 17.97
N PRO A 383 7.97 -3.05 19.05
CA PRO A 383 6.62 -3.38 19.48
C PRO A 383 5.59 -2.94 18.43
N VAL A 384 4.44 -3.58 18.44
CA VAL A 384 3.35 -3.32 17.47
C VAL A 384 2.00 -3.28 18.17
N ILE A 385 1.00 -2.72 17.53
CA ILE A 385 -0.40 -2.95 17.87
C ILE A 385 -0.88 -4.15 17.06
N ALA A 386 -1.32 -5.19 17.77
CA ALA A 386 -1.86 -6.40 17.19
C ALA A 386 -3.23 -6.69 17.81
N GLN A 387 -4.23 -6.92 16.96
CA GLN A 387 -5.56 -7.32 17.40
C GLN A 387 -5.75 -8.81 17.13
N LYS A 388 -6.53 -9.48 17.98
CA LYS A 388 -6.92 -10.87 17.77
C LYS A 388 -7.57 -11.03 16.41
N GLY A 389 -7.17 -12.08 15.67
CA GLY A 389 -7.63 -12.34 14.31
C GLY A 389 -6.87 -11.57 13.22
N SER A 390 -6.00 -10.62 13.56
CA SER A 390 -5.18 -9.91 12.56
C SER A 390 -4.22 -10.88 11.87
N LYS A 391 -4.10 -10.72 10.56
CA LYS A 391 -3.11 -11.46 9.75
C LYS A 391 -1.76 -10.79 9.82
N VAL A 392 -0.73 -11.61 9.96
CA VAL A 392 0.67 -11.21 10.08
C VAL A 392 1.45 -11.94 9.01
N ALA A 393 2.01 -11.23 8.05
CA ALA A 393 2.86 -11.85 7.04
C ALA A 393 4.22 -12.22 7.67
N LEU A 394 4.73 -13.40 7.31
CA LEU A 394 5.98 -13.96 7.82
C LEU A 394 6.95 -14.16 6.65
N ALA A 395 8.17 -13.62 6.79
CA ALA A 395 9.23 -13.85 5.82
C ALA A 395 10.50 -14.33 6.52
N ARG A 396 11.22 -15.23 5.83
CA ARG A 396 12.49 -15.84 6.25
C ARG A 396 13.62 -15.36 5.38
N GLN A 397 14.80 -15.23 5.94
CA GLN A 397 15.98 -14.88 5.19
C GLN A 397 16.56 -16.13 4.51
N VAL A 398 16.62 -16.09 3.17
CA VAL A 398 17.22 -17.16 2.34
C VAL A 398 18.18 -16.48 1.37
N GLY A 399 19.43 -16.94 1.31
CA GLY A 399 20.45 -16.34 0.45
C GLY A 399 20.70 -14.84 0.71
N GLY A 400 20.55 -14.38 1.97
CA GLY A 400 20.72 -12.98 2.36
C GLY A 400 19.49 -12.08 2.09
N ARG A 401 18.38 -12.62 1.57
CA ARG A 401 17.17 -11.89 1.20
C ARG A 401 15.95 -12.40 1.96
N TRP A 402 14.97 -11.52 2.19
CA TRP A 402 13.73 -11.86 2.84
C TRP A 402 12.72 -12.39 1.81
N HIS A 403 12.24 -13.61 2.01
CA HIS A 403 11.24 -14.27 1.18
C HIS A 403 10.00 -14.60 1.99
N LEU A 404 8.83 -14.38 1.40
CA LEU A 404 7.55 -14.70 2.03
C LEU A 404 7.45 -16.22 2.19
N ILE A 405 7.14 -16.67 3.43
CA ILE A 405 7.02 -18.08 3.79
C ILE A 405 5.61 -18.47 4.25
N GLY A 406 4.73 -17.48 4.46
CA GLY A 406 3.38 -17.71 4.94
C GLY A 406 2.87 -16.56 5.78
N TYR A 407 1.90 -16.84 6.61
CA TYR A 407 1.32 -15.88 7.54
C TYR A 407 0.95 -16.54 8.86
N GLY A 408 0.69 -15.72 9.87
CA GLY A 408 0.10 -16.12 11.13
C GLY A 408 -1.18 -15.35 11.40
N ILE A 409 -2.09 -15.95 12.17
CA ILE A 409 -3.28 -15.26 12.71
C ILE A 409 -3.02 -14.98 14.19
N CYS A 410 -3.17 -13.74 14.62
CA CYS A 410 -3.01 -13.34 16.03
C CYS A 410 -4.08 -14.02 16.90
N LEU A 411 -3.65 -14.65 17.99
CA LEU A 411 -4.49 -15.36 18.96
C LEU A 411 -4.94 -14.49 20.14
#